data_f5db2999651727e01e4e65183b995fef
#
_entry.id   f5db2999651727e01e4e65183b995fef
#
_cell.length_a   1.000
_cell.length_b   1.000
_cell.length_c   1.000
_cell.angle_alpha   90.00
_cell.angle_beta   90.00
_cell.angle_gamma   90.00
#
_symmetry.space_group_name_H-M   'P 1'
#
loop_
_entity.id
_entity.type
_entity.pdbx_description
1 polymer ?
#
loop_
_entity_poly.entity_id
_entity_poly.type
_entity_poly.pdbx_seq_one_letter_code
_entity_poly.pdbx_strand_id
1 'polypeptide(L)'
;GAQSVPHMKIDVQKLDADFFVFSGHKMAGPTGIGVLYGKEHYLNQMSPVEFGGEMIDFVYEQSATWKELPWKFEAGTPNMAGAIGLAVAIDYLEAIGMDAIEHHEQDLIAYVFPKLQAIEGLKIYGSQDLAKRSGVISFNLGDLHPHDLATALDYEGVAVRAGHHCAQPLIQYLEVPATARASFYLYNTKEDCDKLVEALIKTKEFFNGTF
;
A
#
# COMPACT_ATOMS: atom_id res chain seq x y z
N GLY A 1 -2.30 -8.42 -0.60
CA GLY A 1 -3.43 -7.48 -0.68
C GLY A 1 -3.20 -6.15 0.03
N ALA A 2 -2.03 -5.93 0.66
CA ALA A 2 -1.80 -4.72 1.46
C ALA A 2 -1.91 -3.39 0.69
N GLN A 3 -1.76 -3.41 -0.63
CA GLN A 3 -1.89 -2.23 -1.52
C GLN A 3 -3.16 -2.30 -2.40
N SER A 4 -4.01 -3.30 -2.24
CA SER A 4 -5.27 -3.40 -2.98
C SER A 4 -6.49 -3.22 -2.07
N VAL A 5 -6.49 -3.86 -0.88
CA VAL A 5 -7.63 -3.78 0.06
C VAL A 5 -8.02 -2.35 0.44
N PRO A 6 -7.10 -1.39 0.64
CA PRO A 6 -7.48 0.00 0.93
C PRO A 6 -8.16 0.72 -0.23
N HIS A 7 -7.92 0.29 -1.47
CA HIS A 7 -8.16 1.08 -2.68
C HIS A 7 -9.28 0.54 -3.57
N MET A 8 -9.64 -0.73 -3.43
CA MET A 8 -10.63 -1.38 -4.29
C MET A 8 -11.34 -2.52 -3.58
N LYS A 9 -12.52 -2.86 -4.07
CA LYS A 9 -13.29 -3.99 -3.56
C LYS A 9 -12.58 -5.31 -3.89
N ILE A 10 -12.35 -6.11 -2.86
CA ILE A 10 -11.73 -7.43 -2.98
C ILE A 10 -12.74 -8.52 -2.66
N ASP A 11 -12.79 -9.53 -3.52
CA ASP A 11 -13.55 -10.77 -3.35
C ASP A 11 -12.59 -11.95 -3.49
N VAL A 12 -12.20 -12.55 -2.39
CA VAL A 12 -11.21 -13.64 -2.36
C VAL A 12 -11.74 -14.92 -3.02
N GLN A 13 -13.06 -15.13 -3.05
CA GLN A 13 -13.66 -16.29 -3.72
C GLN A 13 -13.61 -16.10 -5.24
N LYS A 14 -13.94 -14.89 -5.72
CA LYS A 14 -13.86 -14.56 -7.15
C LYS A 14 -12.43 -14.55 -7.67
N LEU A 15 -11.46 -14.13 -6.83
CA LEU A 15 -10.04 -14.23 -7.13
C LEU A 15 -9.53 -15.67 -7.14
N ASP A 16 -10.26 -16.59 -6.51
CA ASP A 16 -9.86 -17.97 -6.24
C ASP A 16 -8.49 -18.07 -5.55
N ALA A 17 -8.19 -17.12 -4.68
CA ALA A 17 -6.92 -17.05 -3.96
C ALA A 17 -6.83 -18.19 -2.94
N ASP A 18 -5.69 -18.88 -2.89
CA ASP A 18 -5.42 -19.89 -1.87
C ASP A 18 -5.07 -19.24 -0.54
N PHE A 19 -4.28 -18.16 -0.60
CA PHE A 19 -3.95 -17.29 0.53
C PHE A 19 -4.04 -15.83 0.13
N PHE A 20 -4.52 -14.99 1.04
CA PHE A 20 -4.58 -13.54 0.82
C PHE A 20 -4.29 -12.81 2.13
N VAL A 21 -3.40 -11.81 2.09
CA VAL A 21 -2.99 -11.09 3.30
C VAL A 21 -3.08 -9.58 3.11
N PHE A 22 -3.44 -8.86 4.18
CA PHE A 22 -3.42 -7.41 4.20
C PHE A 22 -3.14 -6.85 5.60
N SER A 23 -2.79 -5.57 5.67
CA SER A 23 -2.38 -4.86 6.88
C SER A 23 -3.36 -3.77 7.24
N GLY A 24 -3.76 -3.68 8.50
CA GLY A 24 -4.70 -2.67 8.99
C GLY A 24 -4.21 -1.23 8.80
N HIS A 25 -2.93 -0.96 9.06
CA HIS A 25 -2.36 0.40 8.98
C HIS A 25 -2.35 1.03 7.57
N LYS A 26 -2.62 0.26 6.51
CA LYS A 26 -2.73 0.77 5.15
C LYS A 26 -4.17 1.04 4.71
N MET A 27 -5.15 0.70 5.56
CA MET A 27 -6.57 0.87 5.28
C MET A 27 -7.28 1.67 6.39
N ALA A 28 -6.70 2.79 6.78
CA ALA A 28 -7.17 3.67 7.86
C ALA A 28 -7.25 3.00 9.25
N GLY A 29 -6.71 1.80 9.40
CA GLY A 29 -6.71 1.03 10.64
C GLY A 29 -5.43 1.20 11.46
N PRO A 30 -5.37 0.61 12.66
CA PRO A 30 -4.21 0.70 13.53
C PRO A 30 -3.02 -0.11 13.01
N THR A 31 -1.82 0.23 13.53
CA THR A 31 -0.61 -0.57 13.36
C THR A 31 -0.69 -1.87 14.18
N GLY A 32 0.12 -2.88 13.81
CA GLY A 32 0.25 -4.12 14.57
C GLY A 32 -0.92 -5.09 14.42
N ILE A 33 -1.81 -4.87 13.44
CA ILE A 33 -2.91 -5.77 13.09
C ILE A 33 -2.98 -5.97 11.58
N GLY A 34 -3.33 -7.18 11.17
CA GLY A 34 -3.57 -7.55 9.78
C GLY A 34 -4.38 -8.84 9.72
N VAL A 35 -4.68 -9.28 8.51
CA VAL A 35 -5.51 -10.46 8.28
C VAL A 35 -4.81 -11.40 7.30
N LEU A 36 -4.81 -12.69 7.62
CA LEU A 36 -4.54 -13.79 6.70
C LEU A 36 -5.86 -14.50 6.39
N TYR A 37 -6.26 -14.45 5.13
CA TYR A 37 -7.23 -15.38 4.57
C TYR A 37 -6.51 -16.60 3.99
N GLY A 38 -7.08 -17.77 4.17
CA GLY A 38 -6.61 -19.00 3.54
C GLY A 38 -7.76 -19.98 3.32
N LYS A 39 -7.67 -20.77 2.24
CA LYS A 39 -8.60 -21.88 2.02
C LYS A 39 -8.42 -22.91 3.15
N GLU A 40 -9.53 -23.33 3.76
CA GLU A 40 -9.54 -24.16 4.96
C GLU A 40 -8.70 -25.42 4.83
N HIS A 41 -8.76 -26.12 3.69
CA HIS A 41 -8.03 -27.36 3.47
C HIS A 41 -6.51 -27.18 3.50
N TYR A 42 -5.99 -26.01 3.05
CA TYR A 42 -4.56 -25.69 3.16
C TYR A 42 -4.19 -25.32 4.60
N LEU A 43 -4.99 -24.47 5.24
CA LEU A 43 -4.74 -24.09 6.63
C LEU A 43 -4.74 -25.30 7.58
N ASN A 44 -5.62 -26.28 7.34
CA ASN A 44 -5.64 -27.51 8.13
C ASN A 44 -4.36 -28.35 7.96
N GLN A 45 -3.72 -28.33 6.79
CA GLN A 45 -2.48 -29.07 6.52
C GLN A 45 -1.22 -28.34 7.02
N MET A 46 -1.28 -27.01 7.19
CA MET A 46 -0.13 -26.22 7.64
C MET A 46 0.14 -26.45 9.14
N SER A 47 1.40 -26.44 9.52
CA SER A 47 1.79 -26.33 10.93
C SER A 47 1.65 -24.89 11.40
N PRO A 48 1.33 -24.65 12.69
CA PRO A 48 1.43 -23.31 13.28
C PRO A 48 2.85 -22.76 13.15
N VAL A 49 2.96 -21.42 13.05
CA VAL A 49 4.25 -20.71 13.00
C VAL A 49 4.65 -20.23 14.37
N GLU A 50 3.67 -19.82 15.18
CA GLU A 50 3.85 -19.38 16.56
C GLU A 50 3.13 -20.32 17.51
N PHE A 51 3.64 -20.48 18.71
CA PHE A 51 3.14 -21.40 19.72
C PHE A 51 2.94 -20.69 21.05
N GLY A 52 1.88 -21.06 21.78
CA GLY A 52 1.59 -20.45 23.08
C GLY A 52 0.19 -20.74 23.57
N GLY A 53 -0.25 -20.00 24.57
CA GLY A 53 -1.62 -20.06 25.06
C GLY A 53 -2.64 -19.79 23.96
N GLU A 54 -3.87 -20.14 24.17
CA GLU A 54 -5.02 -20.03 23.27
C GLU A 54 -4.98 -20.95 22.05
N MET A 55 -3.82 -21.10 21.35
CA MET A 55 -3.71 -21.92 20.14
C MET A 55 -3.47 -23.41 20.43
N ILE A 56 -2.93 -23.73 21.61
CA ILE A 56 -2.57 -25.09 22.03
C ILE A 56 -3.78 -25.84 22.54
N ASP A 57 -3.84 -27.16 22.30
CA ASP A 57 -4.82 -28.09 22.88
C ASP A 57 -4.15 -28.92 23.99
N PHE A 58 -3.23 -29.80 23.63
CA PHE A 58 -2.45 -30.57 24.59
C PHE A 58 -0.95 -30.45 24.37
N VAL A 59 -0.16 -30.41 25.45
CA VAL A 59 1.30 -30.36 25.41
C VAL A 59 1.88 -31.54 26.17
N TYR A 60 2.78 -32.26 25.54
CA TYR A 60 3.57 -33.35 26.10
C TYR A 60 5.06 -32.99 25.96
N GLU A 61 5.93 -33.77 26.62
CA GLU A 61 7.37 -33.52 26.60
C GLU A 61 7.98 -33.50 25.16
N GLN A 62 7.46 -34.33 24.27
CA GLN A 62 8.00 -34.51 22.93
C GLN A 62 6.98 -34.22 21.79
N SER A 63 5.76 -33.80 22.16
CA SER A 63 4.70 -33.52 21.15
C SER A 63 3.68 -32.53 21.71
N ALA A 64 2.91 -31.97 20.80
CA ALA A 64 1.79 -31.11 21.15
C ALA A 64 0.69 -31.25 20.07
N THR A 65 -0.54 -30.95 20.47
CA THR A 65 -1.68 -30.77 19.59
C THR A 65 -2.20 -29.34 19.70
N TRP A 66 -2.82 -28.87 18.67
CA TRP A 66 -3.34 -27.50 18.57
C TRP A 66 -4.83 -27.50 18.29
N LYS A 67 -5.46 -26.41 18.66
CA LYS A 67 -6.89 -26.19 18.42
C LYS A 67 -7.20 -26.14 16.94
N GLU A 68 -8.47 -26.20 16.63
CA GLU A 68 -8.99 -26.00 15.28
C GLU A 68 -8.79 -24.57 14.77
N LEU A 69 -9.04 -24.34 13.50
CA LEU A 69 -9.06 -23.00 12.90
C LEU A 69 -10.19 -22.14 13.50
N PRO A 70 -10.02 -20.84 13.67
CA PRO A 70 -8.81 -20.05 13.36
C PRO A 70 -7.75 -20.07 14.49
N TRP A 71 -8.07 -20.57 15.70
CA TRP A 71 -7.23 -20.50 16.91
C TRP A 71 -5.86 -21.12 16.71
N LYS A 72 -5.73 -22.12 15.86
CA LYS A 72 -4.45 -22.75 15.51
C LYS A 72 -3.34 -21.77 15.15
N PHE A 73 -3.69 -20.60 14.59
CA PHE A 73 -2.75 -19.56 14.17
C PHE A 73 -2.79 -18.30 15.03
N GLU A 74 -3.50 -18.32 16.18
CA GLU A 74 -3.70 -17.18 17.07
C GLU A 74 -3.01 -17.45 18.42
N ALA A 75 -1.66 -17.40 18.44
CA ALA A 75 -0.87 -17.72 19.62
C ALA A 75 -0.84 -16.57 20.64
N GLY A 76 -1.17 -16.88 21.90
CA GLY A 76 -1.17 -15.94 23.02
C GLY A 76 -2.37 -15.01 23.05
N THR A 77 -2.36 -14.06 23.97
CA THR A 77 -3.41 -13.03 24.07
C THR A 77 -3.42 -12.18 22.80
N PRO A 78 -4.54 -12.12 22.04
CA PRO A 78 -4.59 -11.40 20.77
C PRO A 78 -4.51 -9.88 20.97
N ASN A 79 -4.15 -9.16 19.90
CA ASN A 79 -4.21 -7.70 19.86
C ASN A 79 -5.67 -7.23 19.75
N MET A 80 -6.42 -7.30 20.87
CA MET A 80 -7.84 -6.97 20.92
C MET A 80 -8.12 -5.52 20.52
N ALA A 81 -7.30 -4.58 20.99
CA ALA A 81 -7.45 -3.17 20.65
C ALA A 81 -7.24 -2.93 19.14
N GLY A 82 -6.25 -3.60 18.55
CA GLY A 82 -6.00 -3.55 17.11
C GLY A 82 -7.16 -4.15 16.32
N ALA A 83 -7.72 -5.28 16.74
CA ALA A 83 -8.85 -5.92 16.07
C ALA A 83 -10.11 -5.05 16.09
N ILE A 84 -10.44 -4.46 17.24
CA ILE A 84 -11.58 -3.52 17.38
C ILE A 84 -11.35 -2.28 16.50
N GLY A 85 -10.14 -1.71 16.54
CA GLY A 85 -9.81 -0.54 15.70
C GLY A 85 -9.85 -0.85 14.22
N LEU A 86 -9.44 -2.05 13.80
CA LEU A 86 -9.54 -2.49 12.40
C LEU A 86 -11.01 -2.65 11.96
N ALA A 87 -11.88 -3.19 12.81
CA ALA A 87 -13.32 -3.28 12.52
C ALA A 87 -13.93 -1.89 12.26
N VAL A 88 -13.61 -0.91 13.12
CA VAL A 88 -14.08 0.49 12.93
C VAL A 88 -13.55 1.09 11.62
N ALA A 89 -12.31 0.80 11.25
CA ALA A 89 -11.73 1.26 9.98
C ALA A 89 -12.45 0.63 8.76
N ILE A 90 -12.81 -0.65 8.86
CA ILE A 90 -13.60 -1.33 7.82
C ILE A 90 -14.98 -0.67 7.68
N ASP A 91 -15.69 -0.49 8.78
CA ASP A 91 -17.01 0.19 8.78
C ASP A 91 -16.94 1.59 8.17
N TYR A 92 -15.87 2.34 8.48
CA TYR A 92 -15.62 3.66 7.91
C TYR A 92 -15.44 3.63 6.38
N LEU A 93 -14.61 2.72 5.88
CA LEU A 93 -14.37 2.58 4.44
C LEU A 93 -15.62 2.06 3.70
N GLU A 94 -16.35 1.12 4.30
CA GLU A 94 -17.62 0.63 3.74
C GLU A 94 -18.70 1.71 3.70
N ALA A 95 -18.75 2.59 4.70
CA ALA A 95 -19.69 3.72 4.72
C ALA A 95 -19.41 4.75 3.61
N ILE A 96 -18.13 4.94 3.22
CA ILE A 96 -17.76 5.74 2.04
C ILE A 96 -18.11 4.97 0.76
N GLY A 97 -17.88 3.67 0.76
CA GLY A 97 -18.05 2.78 -0.38
C GLY A 97 -16.77 2.56 -1.15
N MET A 98 -16.32 1.29 -1.25
CA MET A 98 -15.06 0.94 -1.92
C MET A 98 -15.04 1.32 -3.41
N ASP A 99 -16.17 1.20 -4.10
CA ASP A 99 -16.29 1.64 -5.50
C ASP A 99 -16.12 3.17 -5.63
N ALA A 100 -16.63 3.95 -4.67
CA ALA A 100 -16.46 5.40 -4.65
C ALA A 100 -15.01 5.81 -4.40
N ILE A 101 -14.29 5.10 -3.51
CA ILE A 101 -12.86 5.31 -3.25
C ILE A 101 -12.05 5.03 -4.52
N GLU A 102 -12.27 3.90 -5.17
CA GLU A 102 -11.59 3.53 -6.40
C GLU A 102 -11.82 4.56 -7.52
N HIS A 103 -13.06 5.00 -7.74
CA HIS A 103 -13.38 6.03 -8.72
C HIS A 103 -12.72 7.38 -8.40
N HIS A 104 -12.74 7.80 -7.14
CA HIS A 104 -12.08 9.03 -6.72
C HIS A 104 -10.58 9.01 -7.02
N GLU A 105 -9.88 7.92 -6.71
CA GLU A 105 -8.47 7.77 -7.03
C GLU A 105 -8.21 7.76 -8.54
N GLN A 106 -9.06 7.08 -9.32
CA GLN A 106 -8.97 7.09 -10.79
C GLN A 106 -9.16 8.49 -11.37
N ASP A 107 -10.09 9.29 -10.83
CA ASP A 107 -10.30 10.68 -11.21
C ASP A 107 -9.07 11.57 -10.91
N LEU A 108 -8.43 11.38 -9.75
CA LEU A 108 -7.21 12.10 -9.40
C LEU A 108 -6.04 11.72 -10.33
N ILE A 109 -5.89 10.43 -10.62
CA ILE A 109 -4.87 9.95 -11.56
C ILE A 109 -5.12 10.49 -12.97
N ALA A 110 -6.35 10.42 -13.47
CA ALA A 110 -6.70 10.97 -14.79
C ALA A 110 -6.44 12.48 -14.88
N TYR A 111 -6.62 13.20 -13.78
CA TYR A 111 -6.38 14.64 -13.71
C TYR A 111 -4.88 14.99 -13.68
N VAL A 112 -4.09 14.29 -12.86
CA VAL A 112 -2.69 14.65 -12.63
C VAL A 112 -1.72 14.04 -13.66
N PHE A 113 -2.03 12.86 -14.19
CA PHE A 113 -1.11 12.10 -15.04
C PHE A 113 -0.67 12.87 -16.29
N PRO A 114 -1.57 13.52 -17.10
CA PRO A 114 -1.14 14.29 -18.26
C PRO A 114 -0.32 15.53 -17.89
N LYS A 115 -0.56 16.15 -16.74
CA LYS A 115 0.22 17.28 -16.24
C LYS A 115 1.64 16.85 -15.87
N LEU A 116 1.79 15.67 -15.24
CA LEU A 116 3.09 15.10 -14.93
C LEU A 116 3.84 14.71 -16.21
N GLN A 117 3.17 14.13 -17.21
CA GLN A 117 3.78 13.80 -18.49
C GLN A 117 4.29 15.03 -19.25
N ALA A 118 3.70 16.19 -19.03
CA ALA A 118 4.12 17.46 -19.66
C ALA A 118 5.40 18.04 -19.03
N ILE A 119 5.85 17.54 -17.87
CA ILE A 119 7.10 17.98 -17.24
C ILE A 119 8.27 17.33 -17.98
N GLU A 120 9.04 18.13 -18.70
CA GLU A 120 10.24 17.67 -19.39
C GLU A 120 11.25 17.07 -18.42
N GLY A 121 11.77 15.88 -18.73
CA GLY A 121 12.71 15.13 -17.90
C GLY A 121 12.05 14.29 -16.79
N LEU A 122 10.71 14.37 -16.60
CA LEU A 122 10.00 13.50 -15.69
C LEU A 122 9.72 12.14 -16.35
N LYS A 123 10.30 11.08 -15.80
CA LYS A 123 10.05 9.70 -16.24
C LYS A 123 9.06 9.03 -15.28
N ILE A 124 7.88 8.67 -15.80
CA ILE A 124 6.84 7.95 -15.04
C ILE A 124 6.93 6.46 -15.34
N TYR A 125 6.93 5.64 -14.29
CA TYR A 125 7.00 4.18 -14.38
C TYR A 125 5.60 3.55 -14.31
N GLY A 126 5.48 2.34 -14.89
CA GLY A 126 4.24 1.57 -14.95
C GLY A 126 3.40 1.85 -16.20
N SER A 127 2.19 1.30 -16.21
CA SER A 127 1.29 1.35 -17.39
C SER A 127 0.96 2.78 -17.81
N GLN A 128 0.89 3.02 -19.11
CA GLN A 128 0.34 4.27 -19.67
C GLN A 128 -1.20 4.22 -19.75
N ASP A 129 -1.78 3.03 -19.66
CA ASP A 129 -3.22 2.83 -19.58
C ASP A 129 -3.71 3.16 -18.15
N LEU A 130 -4.43 4.27 -18.00
CA LEU A 130 -4.89 4.76 -16.70
C LEU A 130 -5.87 3.80 -16.01
N ALA A 131 -6.62 3.00 -16.77
CA ALA A 131 -7.50 1.99 -16.21
C ALA A 131 -6.77 0.85 -15.48
N LYS A 132 -5.44 0.75 -15.66
CA LYS A 132 -4.56 -0.23 -14.99
C LYS A 132 -3.72 0.39 -13.88
N ARG A 133 -4.05 1.62 -13.46
CA ARG A 133 -3.38 2.31 -12.36
C ARG A 133 -4.31 2.44 -11.16
N SER A 134 -3.72 2.36 -9.98
CA SER A 134 -4.33 2.80 -8.73
C SER A 134 -3.82 4.21 -8.38
N GLY A 135 -4.19 4.73 -7.23
CA GLY A 135 -3.77 6.04 -6.70
C GLY A 135 -2.25 6.23 -6.48
N VAL A 136 -1.39 5.55 -7.24
CA VAL A 136 0.07 5.56 -7.06
C VAL A 136 0.78 5.91 -8.37
N ILE A 137 1.71 6.87 -8.29
CA ILE A 137 2.59 7.24 -9.40
C ILE A 137 4.04 7.21 -8.92
N SER A 138 4.85 6.30 -9.51
CA SER A 138 6.30 6.26 -9.30
C SER A 138 7.00 6.98 -10.46
N PHE A 139 7.98 7.82 -10.13
CA PHE A 139 8.66 8.66 -11.11
C PHE A 139 10.09 9.01 -10.70
N ASN A 140 10.89 9.46 -11.68
CA ASN A 140 12.17 10.13 -11.47
C ASN A 140 12.21 11.41 -12.31
N LEU A 141 13.00 12.40 -11.88
CA LEU A 141 13.16 13.69 -12.56
C LEU A 141 14.62 13.88 -12.97
N GLY A 142 14.89 13.77 -14.27
CA GLY A 142 16.25 13.85 -14.82
C GLY A 142 17.20 12.90 -14.09
N ASP A 143 18.39 13.39 -13.76
CA ASP A 143 19.42 12.67 -13.03
C ASP A 143 19.38 12.89 -11.51
N LEU A 144 18.33 13.57 -11.00
CA LEU A 144 18.17 13.82 -9.57
C LEU A 144 17.97 12.51 -8.81
N HIS A 145 18.75 12.34 -7.73
CA HIS A 145 18.54 11.20 -6.86
C HIS A 145 17.14 11.29 -6.19
N PRO A 146 16.35 10.20 -6.15
CA PRO A 146 14.98 10.25 -5.60
C PRO A 146 14.88 10.77 -4.15
N HIS A 147 15.89 10.60 -3.31
CA HIS A 147 15.92 11.18 -1.96
C HIS A 147 16.07 12.70 -2.00
N ASP A 148 16.93 13.25 -2.87
CA ASP A 148 17.11 14.69 -3.02
C ASP A 148 15.84 15.31 -3.58
N LEU A 149 15.23 14.65 -4.57
CA LEU A 149 13.93 15.04 -5.11
C LEU A 149 12.84 15.06 -4.03
N ALA A 150 12.75 14.01 -3.19
CA ALA A 150 11.77 13.96 -2.10
C ALA A 150 12.02 15.06 -1.06
N THR A 151 13.28 15.36 -0.75
CA THR A 151 13.65 16.44 0.17
C THR A 151 13.25 17.81 -0.39
N ALA A 152 13.51 18.06 -1.68
CA ALA A 152 13.12 19.31 -2.33
C ALA A 152 11.58 19.49 -2.38
N LEU A 153 10.85 18.42 -2.67
CA LEU A 153 9.38 18.44 -2.64
C LEU A 153 8.83 18.69 -1.24
N ASP A 154 9.48 18.17 -0.19
CA ASP A 154 9.09 18.39 1.20
C ASP A 154 9.22 19.87 1.60
N TYR A 155 10.25 20.57 1.15
CA TYR A 155 10.38 22.03 1.32
C TYR A 155 9.24 22.81 0.66
N GLU A 156 8.68 22.29 -0.43
CA GLU A 156 7.50 22.86 -1.10
C GLU A 156 6.17 22.39 -0.44
N GLY A 157 6.27 21.61 0.65
CA GLY A 157 5.12 21.08 1.40
C GLY A 157 4.43 19.89 0.71
N VAL A 158 5.15 19.13 -0.11
CA VAL A 158 4.67 17.92 -0.79
C VAL A 158 5.46 16.71 -0.32
N ALA A 159 4.85 15.85 0.48
CA ALA A 159 5.46 14.62 0.98
C ALA A 159 5.33 13.49 -0.05
N VAL A 160 6.45 12.95 -0.51
CA VAL A 160 6.53 11.75 -1.35
C VAL A 160 7.46 10.72 -0.71
N ARG A 161 7.31 9.46 -1.09
CA ARG A 161 8.25 8.43 -0.64
C ARG A 161 9.34 8.21 -1.67
N ALA A 162 10.62 8.20 -1.24
CA ALA A 162 11.77 7.79 -2.06
C ALA A 162 12.27 6.41 -1.67
N GLY A 163 12.81 5.66 -2.62
CA GLY A 163 13.48 4.37 -2.40
C GLY A 163 12.92 3.21 -3.24
N HIS A 164 12.99 2.00 -2.67
CA HIS A 164 12.59 0.76 -3.36
C HIS A 164 11.11 0.37 -3.13
N HIS A 165 10.38 1.11 -2.30
CA HIS A 165 8.95 0.91 -2.01
C HIS A 165 8.58 -0.48 -1.50
N CYS A 166 9.51 -1.17 -0.81
CA CYS A 166 9.38 -2.57 -0.38
C CYS A 166 9.22 -3.55 -1.57
N ALA A 167 9.74 -3.18 -2.76
CA ALA A 167 9.64 -3.92 -4.00
C ALA A 167 10.98 -3.91 -4.76
N GLN A 168 12.08 -4.24 -4.07
CA GLN A 168 13.43 -4.17 -4.64
C GLN A 168 13.61 -4.97 -5.94
N PRO A 169 13.04 -6.18 -6.11
CA PRO A 169 13.10 -6.89 -7.38
C PRO A 169 12.44 -6.13 -8.55
N LEU A 170 11.36 -5.40 -8.29
CA LEU A 170 10.72 -4.55 -9.30
C LEU A 170 11.62 -3.37 -9.69
N ILE A 171 12.29 -2.74 -8.72
CA ILE A 171 13.22 -1.64 -8.98
C ILE A 171 14.42 -2.13 -9.81
N GLN A 172 14.92 -3.32 -9.53
CA GLN A 172 15.96 -3.97 -10.35
C GLN A 172 15.48 -4.25 -11.79
N TYR A 173 14.24 -4.75 -11.94
CA TYR A 173 13.64 -4.96 -13.25
C TYR A 173 13.47 -3.66 -14.06
N LEU A 174 13.21 -2.54 -13.38
CA LEU A 174 13.14 -1.21 -13.99
C LEU A 174 14.51 -0.61 -14.32
N GLU A 175 15.59 -1.28 -13.90
CA GLU A 175 17.00 -0.86 -14.11
C GLU A 175 17.30 0.55 -13.55
N VAL A 176 16.73 0.86 -12.39
CA VAL A 176 16.95 2.13 -11.69
C VAL A 176 17.39 1.89 -10.24
N PRO A 177 18.16 2.81 -9.63
CA PRO A 177 18.60 2.65 -8.25
C PRO A 177 17.45 2.82 -7.25
N ALA A 178 16.50 3.69 -7.54
CA ALA A 178 15.32 4.00 -6.73
C ALA A 178 14.32 4.82 -7.53
N THR A 179 13.12 5.05 -6.98
CA THR A 179 12.16 6.01 -7.51
C THR A 179 11.55 6.89 -6.39
N ALA A 180 11.06 8.07 -6.75
CA ALA A 180 10.10 8.80 -5.93
C ALA A 180 8.68 8.28 -6.23
N ARG A 181 7.78 8.33 -5.23
CA ARG A 181 6.41 7.85 -5.37
C ARG A 181 5.43 8.81 -4.71
N ALA A 182 4.54 9.38 -5.50
CA ALA A 182 3.33 10.01 -5.02
C ALA A 182 2.24 8.96 -4.80
N SER A 183 1.50 9.07 -3.72
CA SER A 183 0.38 8.18 -3.38
C SER A 183 -0.82 9.03 -3.04
N PHE A 184 -1.90 8.85 -3.78
CA PHE A 184 -3.18 9.51 -3.57
C PHE A 184 -4.15 8.54 -2.90
N TYR A 185 -5.01 9.07 -2.05
CA TYR A 185 -6.03 8.29 -1.37
C TYR A 185 -7.32 9.11 -1.21
N LEU A 186 -8.31 8.54 -0.58
CA LEU A 186 -9.67 9.10 -0.42
C LEU A 186 -9.74 10.54 0.12
N TYR A 187 -8.69 11.04 0.75
CA TYR A 187 -8.62 12.39 1.33
C TYR A 187 -7.89 13.41 0.47
N ASN A 188 -7.24 12.98 -0.62
CA ASN A 188 -6.55 13.91 -1.51
C ASN A 188 -7.52 14.59 -2.48
N THR A 189 -7.13 15.76 -2.96
CA THR A 189 -7.91 16.62 -3.86
C THR A 189 -7.16 16.93 -5.15
N LYS A 190 -7.82 17.59 -6.11
CA LYS A 190 -7.16 18.09 -7.33
C LYS A 190 -6.15 19.20 -7.03
N GLU A 191 -6.39 19.96 -5.97
CA GLU A 191 -5.46 20.99 -5.46
C GLU A 191 -4.16 20.35 -4.97
N ASP A 192 -4.21 19.18 -4.31
CA ASP A 192 -3.00 18.42 -3.94
C ASP A 192 -2.24 17.93 -5.18
N CYS A 193 -2.96 17.52 -6.22
CA CYS A 193 -2.38 17.16 -7.50
C CYS A 193 -1.66 18.34 -8.17
N ASP A 194 -2.29 19.51 -8.19
CA ASP A 194 -1.70 20.74 -8.75
C ASP A 194 -0.46 21.16 -7.97
N LYS A 195 -0.52 21.08 -6.63
CA LYS A 195 0.62 21.37 -5.76
C LYS A 195 1.81 20.45 -6.03
N LEU A 196 1.58 19.16 -6.27
CA LEU A 196 2.65 18.23 -6.67
C LEU A 196 3.30 18.66 -7.99
N VAL A 197 2.50 19.04 -8.99
CA VAL A 197 3.00 19.48 -10.30
C VAL A 197 3.82 20.78 -10.17
N GLU A 198 3.32 21.76 -9.45
CA GLU A 198 4.03 23.03 -9.17
C GLU A 198 5.35 22.80 -8.44
N ALA A 199 5.35 21.97 -7.40
CA ALA A 199 6.54 21.63 -6.64
C ALA A 199 7.60 20.91 -7.50
N LEU A 200 7.19 20.02 -8.41
CA LEU A 200 8.10 19.36 -9.34
C LEU A 200 8.73 20.34 -10.34
N ILE A 201 7.95 21.31 -10.87
CA ILE A 201 8.45 22.33 -11.76
C ILE A 201 9.48 23.22 -11.04
N LYS A 202 9.17 23.72 -9.85
CA LYS A 202 10.09 24.53 -9.05
C LYS A 202 11.36 23.76 -8.68
N THR A 203 11.23 22.49 -8.30
CA THR A 203 12.39 21.64 -8.01
C THR A 203 13.29 21.49 -9.24
N LYS A 204 12.71 21.25 -10.42
CA LYS A 204 13.46 21.19 -11.68
C LYS A 204 14.21 22.50 -11.96
N GLU A 205 13.55 23.64 -11.82
CA GLU A 205 14.15 24.97 -12.01
C GLU A 205 15.32 25.21 -11.05
N PHE A 206 15.13 24.88 -9.79
CA PHE A 206 16.17 25.01 -8.76
C PHE A 206 17.44 24.22 -9.11
N PHE A 207 17.31 22.96 -9.49
CA PHE A 207 18.47 22.11 -9.81
C PHE A 207 19.07 22.43 -11.18
N ASN A 208 18.33 23.01 -12.11
CA ASN A 208 18.86 23.46 -13.40
C ASN A 208 19.53 24.85 -13.32
N GLY A 209 19.54 25.49 -12.16
CA GLY A 209 20.15 26.82 -11.97
C GLY A 209 19.41 27.95 -12.68
N THR A 210 18.15 27.78 -12.99
CA THR A 210 17.28 28.79 -13.59
C THR A 210 16.56 29.53 -12.44
N PHE A 211 17.12 30.64 -11.97
CA PHE A 211 16.47 31.61 -11.06
C PHE A 211 15.96 32.78 -11.85
#